data_471650f3364235ea2fa1c13d43443733
#
_entry.id   471650f3364235ea2fa1c13d43443733
#
_cell.length_a   1.000
_cell.length_b   1.000
_cell.length_c   1.000
_cell.angle_alpha   90.00
_cell.angle_beta   90.00
_cell.angle_gamma   90.00
#
_symmetry.space_group_name_H-M   'P 1'
#
loop_
_entity.id
_entity.type
_entity.pdbx_description
1 polymer ?
#
loop_
_entity_poly.entity_id
_entity_poly.type
_entity_poly.pdbx_seq_one_letter_code
_entity_poly.pdbx_strand_id
1 'polypeptide(L)'
;MKTKAISSLFVLFAIAAGIVAMTPAAFADHSEVLVVPVAGSGVPGCEETPEGCFTPSTATVDLGGVVIFSNTDTAAHTFSAGTPAGITGEFDTSMVRNGGSYEWTADVLGEIDYFCMVHPWMIGQIIVQEVEAEEDHAAEEDHAAEEDHAAEEDHA
;
A
#
# COMPACT_ATOMS: atom_id res chain seq x y z
N MET A 1 22.48 23.08 69.39
CA MET A 1 21.25 22.49 68.86
C MET A 1 21.51 21.87 67.56
N LYS A 2 21.27 20.57 67.45
CA LYS A 2 21.64 19.75 66.27
C LYS A 2 20.42 19.73 65.34
N THR A 3 20.50 20.24 64.16
CA THR A 3 19.49 20.06 63.11
C THR A 3 20.03 19.20 61.99
N LYS A 4 19.32 18.16 61.74
CA LYS A 4 19.59 17.00 60.94
C LYS A 4 19.53 17.29 59.43
N ALA A 5 20.60 16.99 58.75
CA ALA A 5 20.63 16.83 57.32
C ALA A 5 20.18 15.40 56.98
N ILE A 6 18.91 15.18 56.74
CA ILE A 6 18.40 13.94 56.15
C ILE A 6 17.21 14.37 55.29
N SER A 7 17.40 14.74 54.08
CA SER A 7 16.32 14.84 53.08
C SER A 7 16.80 15.04 51.61
N SER A 8 17.99 14.57 51.26
CA SER A 8 18.44 14.76 49.89
C SER A 8 18.70 13.47 49.11
N LEU A 9 18.36 12.30 49.67
CA LEU A 9 18.65 11.02 49.03
C LEU A 9 17.42 10.32 48.44
N PHE A 10 16.20 10.85 48.67
CA PHE A 10 14.98 10.22 48.17
C PHE A 10 14.40 10.82 46.90
N VAL A 11 14.98 11.89 46.35
CA VAL A 11 14.48 12.54 45.13
C VAL A 11 15.09 12.00 43.86
N LEU A 12 16.20 11.26 43.94
CA LEU A 12 16.92 10.73 42.75
C LEU A 12 16.46 9.35 42.32
N PHE A 13 15.52 8.70 43.00
CA PHE A 13 15.07 7.35 42.65
C PHE A 13 13.70 7.28 41.95
N ALA A 14 13.06 8.41 41.65
CA ALA A 14 11.73 8.45 41.07
C ALA A 14 11.67 8.83 39.59
N ILE A 15 12.82 8.94 38.87
CA ILE A 15 12.87 9.33 37.44
C ILE A 15 13.26 8.17 36.51
N ALA A 16 13.45 6.99 37.05
CA ALA A 16 13.91 5.83 36.22
C ALA A 16 12.82 4.83 35.83
N ALA A 17 11.53 5.19 35.92
CA ALA A 17 10.45 4.30 35.54
C ALA A 17 9.43 5.02 34.67
N GLY A 18 9.72 5.25 33.40
CA GLY A 18 8.75 5.93 32.53
C GLY A 18 9.14 6.06 31.06
N ILE A 19 10.07 5.27 30.56
CA ILE A 19 10.19 5.12 29.12
C ILE A 19 9.27 3.97 28.72
N VAL A 20 7.98 4.25 28.60
CA VAL A 20 7.09 3.44 27.79
C VAL A 20 7.58 3.63 26.37
N ALA A 21 8.29 2.65 25.83
CA ALA A 21 8.57 2.57 24.40
C ALA A 21 7.19 2.48 23.72
N MET A 22 6.68 3.62 23.27
CA MET A 22 5.65 3.64 22.24
C MET A 22 6.35 3.14 20.98
N THR A 23 6.28 1.84 20.74
CA THR A 23 6.53 1.31 19.41
C THR A 23 5.51 2.00 18.50
N PRO A 24 5.93 2.74 17.47
CA PRO A 24 4.98 3.17 16.46
C PRO A 24 4.30 1.90 15.95
N ALA A 25 2.98 1.84 16.02
CA ALA A 25 2.25 0.86 15.26
C ALA A 25 2.65 1.13 13.82
N ALA A 26 3.38 0.21 13.19
CA ALA A 26 3.56 0.20 11.76
C ALA A 26 2.14 0.06 11.19
N PHE A 27 1.56 1.16 10.75
CA PHE A 27 0.43 1.10 9.87
C PHE A 27 1.01 0.51 8.58
N ALA A 28 0.62 -0.71 8.26
CA ALA A 28 0.84 -1.23 6.93
C ALA A 28 0.15 -0.24 5.99
N ASP A 29 0.96 0.49 5.22
CA ASP A 29 0.46 1.39 4.19
C ASP A 29 -0.01 0.48 3.05
N HIS A 30 -1.28 0.10 3.12
CA HIS A 30 -1.88 -0.73 2.08
C HIS A 30 -2.00 0.11 0.82
N SER A 31 -1.55 -0.43 -0.29
CA SER A 31 -1.60 0.25 -1.58
C SER A 31 -3.04 0.60 -1.99
N GLU A 32 -3.18 1.70 -2.69
CA GLU A 32 -4.44 2.15 -3.27
C GLU A 32 -4.28 2.29 -4.79
N VAL A 33 -5.23 1.77 -5.55
CA VAL A 33 -5.23 1.89 -7.01
C VAL A 33 -6.57 2.39 -7.53
N LEU A 34 -6.52 3.39 -8.40
CA LEU A 34 -7.69 3.95 -9.07
C LEU A 34 -7.88 3.29 -10.44
N VAL A 35 -9.07 2.80 -10.70
CA VAL A 35 -9.49 2.25 -12.00
C VAL A 35 -10.64 3.09 -12.56
N VAL A 36 -10.48 3.56 -13.80
CA VAL A 36 -11.48 4.35 -14.48
C VAL A 36 -11.81 3.80 -15.88
N PRO A 37 -13.04 3.91 -16.38
CA PRO A 37 -13.36 3.61 -17.76
C PRO A 37 -12.66 4.62 -18.69
N VAL A 38 -12.19 4.16 -19.83
CA VAL A 38 -11.74 5.06 -20.90
C VAL A 38 -12.94 5.85 -21.42
N ALA A 39 -12.73 7.13 -21.71
CA ALA A 39 -13.80 8.00 -22.19
C ALA A 39 -14.44 7.45 -23.47
N GLY A 40 -15.76 7.32 -23.49
CA GLY A 40 -16.53 6.80 -24.60
C GLY A 40 -16.57 5.27 -24.69
N SER A 41 -16.09 4.53 -23.69
CA SER A 41 -16.09 3.07 -23.65
C SER A 41 -17.48 2.42 -23.59
N GLY A 42 -18.53 3.23 -23.40
CA GLY A 42 -19.92 2.79 -23.54
C GLY A 42 -20.31 2.29 -24.94
N VAL A 43 -19.44 2.46 -25.96
CA VAL A 43 -19.56 1.84 -27.29
C VAL A 43 -18.35 0.95 -27.56
N PRO A 44 -18.51 -0.14 -28.37
CA PRO A 44 -17.40 -1.01 -28.75
C PRO A 44 -16.27 -0.26 -29.45
N GLY A 45 -15.03 -0.76 -29.31
CA GLY A 45 -13.82 -0.25 -29.97
C GLY A 45 -12.64 -0.06 -29.03
N CYS A 46 -12.86 0.19 -27.73
CA CYS A 46 -11.77 0.29 -26.75
C CYS A 46 -11.04 -1.04 -26.54
N GLU A 47 -11.71 -2.17 -26.70
CA GLU A 47 -11.14 -3.52 -26.61
C GLU A 47 -10.12 -3.83 -27.70
N GLU A 48 -10.10 -3.07 -28.78
CA GLU A 48 -9.16 -3.20 -29.90
C GLU A 48 -7.88 -2.36 -29.69
N THR A 49 -7.85 -1.52 -28.66
CA THR A 49 -6.71 -0.65 -28.35
C THR A 49 -5.75 -1.34 -27.37
N PRO A 50 -4.44 -1.03 -27.40
CA PRO A 50 -3.48 -1.58 -26.44
C PRO A 50 -3.79 -1.19 -24.99
N GLU A 51 -4.44 -0.07 -24.77
CA GLU A 51 -4.81 0.46 -23.46
C GLU A 51 -6.03 -0.25 -22.87
N GLY A 52 -6.87 -0.88 -23.72
CA GLY A 52 -8.12 -1.51 -23.31
C GLY A 52 -9.22 -0.50 -22.96
N CYS A 53 -10.24 -0.98 -22.25
CA CYS A 53 -11.43 -0.17 -21.90
C CYS A 53 -11.39 0.42 -20.49
N PHE A 54 -10.42 0.03 -19.68
CA PHE A 54 -10.17 0.57 -18.35
C PHE A 54 -8.75 1.08 -18.23
N THR A 55 -8.53 2.07 -17.38
CA THR A 55 -7.21 2.62 -17.08
C THR A 55 -6.95 2.56 -15.58
N PRO A 56 -5.94 1.77 -15.14
CA PRO A 56 -5.21 0.80 -15.95
C PRO A 56 -6.08 -0.40 -16.35
N SER A 57 -5.73 -1.08 -17.45
CA SER A 57 -6.43 -2.31 -17.86
C SER A 57 -6.10 -3.50 -16.97
N THR A 58 -4.89 -3.51 -16.40
CA THR A 58 -4.47 -4.40 -15.32
C THR A 58 -4.01 -3.54 -14.14
N ALA A 59 -4.66 -3.66 -13.00
CA ALA A 59 -4.32 -2.98 -11.77
C ALA A 59 -3.64 -3.95 -10.80
N THR A 60 -2.55 -3.52 -10.17
CA THR A 60 -1.89 -4.29 -9.11
C THR A 60 -2.13 -3.61 -7.77
N VAL A 61 -2.49 -4.39 -6.75
CA VAL A 61 -2.77 -3.93 -5.41
C VAL A 61 -2.27 -4.97 -4.40
N ASP A 62 -1.85 -4.53 -3.23
CA ASP A 62 -1.44 -5.44 -2.16
C ASP A 62 -2.66 -6.03 -1.44
N LEU A 63 -2.49 -7.20 -0.85
CA LEU A 63 -3.51 -7.80 0.01
C LEU A 63 -3.87 -6.84 1.15
N GLY A 64 -5.14 -6.54 1.30
CA GLY A 64 -5.65 -5.52 2.22
C GLY A 64 -5.67 -4.10 1.65
N GLY A 65 -5.10 -3.87 0.47
CA GLY A 65 -5.17 -2.62 -0.25
C GLY A 65 -6.55 -2.33 -0.85
N VAL A 66 -6.71 -1.13 -1.39
CA VAL A 66 -8.02 -0.66 -1.87
C VAL A 66 -7.99 -0.40 -3.37
N VAL A 67 -8.96 -0.97 -4.08
CA VAL A 67 -9.24 -0.62 -5.48
C VAL A 67 -10.43 0.33 -5.52
N ILE A 68 -10.20 1.52 -6.06
CA ILE A 68 -11.23 2.53 -6.26
C ILE A 68 -11.69 2.48 -7.72
N PHE A 69 -12.90 2.01 -7.93
CA PHE A 69 -13.55 2.09 -9.24
C PHE A 69 -14.30 3.41 -9.34
N SER A 70 -13.87 4.31 -10.22
CA SER A 70 -14.48 5.62 -10.39
C SER A 70 -14.94 5.81 -11.83
N ASN A 71 -16.20 6.08 -12.03
CA ASN A 71 -16.73 6.30 -13.38
C ASN A 71 -16.57 7.77 -13.81
N THR A 72 -15.59 8.02 -14.65
CA THR A 72 -15.33 9.32 -15.29
C THR A 72 -15.96 9.43 -16.69
N ASP A 73 -16.49 8.34 -17.24
CA ASP A 73 -17.17 8.32 -18.54
C ASP A 73 -18.60 8.88 -18.42
N THR A 74 -19.16 9.31 -19.54
CA THR A 74 -20.56 9.79 -19.62
C THR A 74 -21.59 8.66 -19.54
N ALA A 75 -21.22 7.45 -19.97
CA ALA A 75 -22.04 6.25 -19.82
C ALA A 75 -21.97 5.74 -18.37
N ALA A 76 -23.02 5.04 -17.93
CA ALA A 76 -23.00 4.31 -16.67
C ALA A 76 -22.36 2.93 -16.88
N HIS A 77 -21.52 2.48 -15.94
CA HIS A 77 -20.79 1.21 -16.00
C HIS A 77 -21.00 0.38 -14.75
N THR A 78 -20.75 -0.92 -14.84
CA THR A 78 -20.52 -1.78 -13.67
C THR A 78 -19.07 -2.24 -13.68
N PHE A 79 -18.55 -2.61 -12.50
CA PHE A 79 -17.28 -3.32 -12.35
C PHE A 79 -17.61 -4.58 -11.56
N SER A 80 -17.62 -5.71 -12.25
CA SER A 80 -18.11 -6.97 -11.67
C SER A 80 -17.04 -8.04 -11.87
N ALA A 81 -16.57 -8.67 -10.78
CA ALA A 81 -15.58 -9.75 -10.82
C ALA A 81 -16.11 -10.93 -11.64
N GLY A 82 -15.25 -11.45 -12.52
CA GLY A 82 -15.55 -12.53 -13.46
C GLY A 82 -15.40 -12.14 -14.91
N THR A 83 -16.11 -12.82 -15.77
CA THR A 83 -16.10 -12.63 -17.23
C THR A 83 -17.51 -12.51 -17.76
N PRO A 84 -17.71 -12.11 -19.03
CA PRO A 84 -19.05 -12.11 -19.64
C PRO A 84 -19.78 -13.47 -19.61
N ALA A 85 -19.06 -14.58 -19.38
CA ALA A 85 -19.63 -15.90 -19.20
C ALA A 85 -20.22 -16.14 -17.79
N GLY A 86 -19.79 -15.38 -16.78
CA GLY A 86 -20.27 -15.49 -15.41
C GLY A 86 -19.48 -14.66 -14.41
N ILE A 87 -20.15 -14.15 -13.40
CA ILE A 87 -19.54 -13.45 -12.26
C ILE A 87 -18.96 -14.46 -11.28
N THR A 88 -17.88 -14.07 -10.59
CA THR A 88 -17.19 -14.90 -9.57
C THR A 88 -17.57 -14.49 -8.15
N GLY A 89 -17.87 -13.21 -7.94
CA GLY A 89 -18.49 -12.72 -6.70
C GLY A 89 -17.57 -12.05 -5.72
N GLU A 90 -16.29 -11.86 -6.03
CA GLU A 90 -15.35 -11.12 -5.18
C GLU A 90 -15.82 -9.68 -4.97
N PHE A 91 -16.32 -9.06 -6.03
CA PHE A 91 -16.99 -7.75 -5.97
C PHE A 91 -17.98 -7.57 -7.11
N ASP A 92 -18.97 -6.72 -6.86
CA ASP A 92 -19.90 -6.20 -7.85
C ASP A 92 -20.37 -4.81 -7.41
N THR A 93 -20.03 -3.80 -8.21
CA THR A 93 -20.35 -2.41 -7.86
C THR A 93 -21.80 -2.04 -8.12
N SER A 94 -22.58 -2.91 -8.78
CA SER A 94 -23.82 -2.48 -9.44
C SER A 94 -23.55 -1.32 -10.39
N MET A 95 -24.57 -0.53 -10.73
CA MET A 95 -24.46 0.56 -11.71
C MET A 95 -23.80 1.81 -11.10
N VAL A 96 -22.59 2.14 -11.55
CA VAL A 96 -21.88 3.37 -11.22
C VAL A 96 -22.11 4.39 -12.31
N ARG A 97 -22.73 5.51 -11.98
CA ARG A 97 -23.00 6.61 -12.91
C ARG A 97 -21.81 7.55 -13.00
N ASN A 98 -21.79 8.40 -14.03
CA ASN A 98 -20.78 9.45 -14.15
C ASN A 98 -20.56 10.22 -12.84
N GLY A 99 -19.31 10.33 -12.41
CA GLY A 99 -18.90 10.95 -11.15
C GLY A 99 -19.10 10.10 -9.90
N GLY A 100 -19.66 8.89 -10.02
CA GLY A 100 -19.77 7.93 -8.92
C GLY A 100 -18.49 7.09 -8.76
N SER A 101 -18.33 6.53 -7.57
CA SER A 101 -17.23 5.60 -7.24
C SER A 101 -17.69 4.47 -6.33
N TYR A 102 -16.89 3.42 -6.30
CA TYR A 102 -17.03 2.28 -5.41
C TYR A 102 -15.63 1.83 -4.96
N GLU A 103 -15.49 1.49 -3.70
CA GLU A 103 -14.24 1.00 -3.12
C GLU A 103 -14.37 -0.48 -2.79
N TRP A 104 -13.36 -1.26 -3.17
CA TRP A 104 -13.24 -2.66 -2.81
C TRP A 104 -11.90 -2.90 -2.14
N THR A 105 -11.93 -3.57 -0.99
CA THR A 105 -10.71 -4.02 -0.31
C THR A 105 -10.30 -5.39 -0.84
N ALA A 106 -9.07 -5.51 -1.31
CA ALA A 106 -8.52 -6.74 -1.86
C ALA A 106 -8.21 -7.73 -0.74
N ASP A 107 -9.07 -8.71 -0.52
CA ASP A 107 -9.00 -9.67 0.58
C ASP A 107 -8.61 -11.09 0.13
N VAL A 108 -8.37 -11.30 -1.16
CA VAL A 108 -7.99 -12.60 -1.75
C VAL A 108 -6.82 -12.40 -2.70
N LEU A 109 -5.73 -13.16 -2.50
CA LEU A 109 -4.57 -13.15 -3.40
C LEU A 109 -4.89 -13.77 -4.76
N GLY A 110 -4.26 -13.24 -5.80
CA GLY A 110 -4.30 -13.80 -7.15
C GLY A 110 -4.79 -12.83 -8.21
N GLU A 111 -5.09 -13.38 -9.37
CA GLU A 111 -5.59 -12.64 -10.53
C GLU A 111 -7.12 -12.71 -10.57
N ILE A 112 -7.76 -11.56 -10.62
CA ILE A 112 -9.21 -11.41 -10.66
C ILE A 112 -9.56 -10.67 -11.94
N ASP A 113 -10.15 -11.38 -12.89
CA ASP A 113 -10.74 -10.73 -14.05
C ASP A 113 -12.02 -10.01 -13.66
N TYR A 114 -12.30 -8.89 -14.31
CA TYR A 114 -13.55 -8.18 -14.13
C TYR A 114 -14.03 -7.58 -15.46
N PHE A 115 -15.30 -7.25 -15.52
CA PHE A 115 -15.92 -6.72 -16.73
C PHE A 115 -17.09 -5.79 -16.40
N CYS A 116 -17.57 -5.07 -17.42
CA CYS A 116 -18.81 -4.31 -17.32
C CYS A 116 -19.98 -5.15 -17.81
N MET A 117 -20.98 -5.42 -16.95
CA MET A 117 -22.13 -6.27 -17.29
C MET A 117 -23.03 -5.66 -18.38
N VAL A 118 -23.05 -4.33 -18.50
CA VAL A 118 -23.86 -3.62 -19.53
C VAL A 118 -23.08 -3.33 -20.81
N HIS A 119 -21.73 -3.48 -20.77
CA HIS A 119 -20.82 -3.28 -21.89
C HIS A 119 -19.81 -4.44 -21.89
N PRO A 120 -20.19 -5.66 -22.28
CA PRO A 120 -19.41 -6.88 -22.05
C PRO A 120 -18.07 -6.97 -22.81
N TRP A 121 -17.80 -6.04 -23.72
CA TRP A 121 -16.49 -5.86 -24.34
C TRP A 121 -15.46 -5.19 -23.42
N MET A 122 -15.91 -4.51 -22.37
CA MET A 122 -15.05 -3.86 -21.39
C MET A 122 -14.57 -4.89 -20.37
N ILE A 123 -13.31 -5.30 -20.48
CA ILE A 123 -12.66 -6.28 -19.63
C ILE A 123 -11.43 -5.64 -18.99
N GLY A 124 -11.16 -5.96 -17.74
CA GLY A 124 -9.97 -5.58 -17.00
C GLY A 124 -9.52 -6.69 -16.05
N GLN A 125 -8.40 -6.49 -15.39
CA GLN A 125 -7.83 -7.45 -14.46
C GLN A 125 -7.27 -6.73 -13.23
N ILE A 126 -7.41 -7.36 -12.06
CA ILE A 126 -6.74 -6.95 -10.83
C ILE A 126 -5.80 -8.07 -10.42
N ILE A 127 -4.56 -7.72 -10.10
CA ILE A 127 -3.57 -8.61 -9.49
C ILE A 127 -3.45 -8.22 -8.03
N VAL A 128 -3.86 -9.11 -7.13
CA VAL A 128 -3.68 -8.95 -5.69
C VAL A 128 -2.44 -9.72 -5.28
N GLN A 129 -1.44 -9.02 -4.79
CA GLN A 129 -0.15 -9.57 -4.37
C GLN A 129 0.04 -9.50 -2.85
N GLU A 130 1.02 -10.23 -2.34
CA GLU A 130 1.43 -10.06 -0.94
C GLU A 130 2.09 -8.69 -0.75
N VAL A 131 1.90 -8.11 0.44
CA VAL A 131 2.63 -6.89 0.82
C VAL A 131 4.12 -7.25 0.90
N GLU A 132 4.95 -6.67 0.04
CA GLU A 132 6.39 -6.77 0.19
C GLU A 132 6.79 -5.99 1.44
N ALA A 133 7.24 -6.72 2.48
CA ALA A 133 7.86 -6.08 3.63
C ALA A 133 9.11 -5.37 3.13
N GLU A 134 9.15 -4.05 3.24
CA GLU A 134 10.38 -3.29 3.02
C GLU A 134 11.43 -3.85 3.99
N GLU A 135 12.39 -4.61 3.47
CA GLU A 135 13.54 -5.03 4.24
C GLU A 135 14.30 -3.76 4.62
N ASP A 136 14.16 -3.40 5.90
CA ASP A 136 14.85 -2.28 6.52
C ASP A 136 16.35 -2.59 6.42
N HIS A 137 17.00 -2.12 5.34
CA HIS A 137 18.45 -2.12 5.22
C HIS A 137 19.00 -1.16 6.25
N ALA A 138 19.04 -1.61 7.52
CA ALA A 138 19.88 -1.01 8.51
C ALA A 138 21.30 -1.10 7.97
N ALA A 139 21.79 0.02 7.44
CA ALA A 139 23.16 0.20 7.04
C ALA A 139 24.02 -0.08 8.28
N GLU A 140 24.68 -1.23 8.32
CA GLU A 140 25.79 -1.48 9.20
C GLU A 140 26.92 -0.55 8.74
N GLU A 141 26.99 0.61 9.36
CA GLU A 141 28.15 1.48 9.29
C GLU A 141 29.28 0.80 10.10
N ASP A 142 30.05 -0.01 9.38
CA ASP A 142 31.27 -0.60 9.88
C ASP A 142 32.33 0.53 10.02
N HIS A 143 32.44 1.07 11.25
CA HIS A 143 33.53 1.96 11.63
C HIS A 143 34.82 1.17 11.68
N ALA A 144 35.52 1.13 10.55
CA ALA A 144 36.92 0.74 10.54
C ALA A 144 37.72 1.74 11.38
N ALA A 145 38.16 1.32 12.54
CA ALA A 145 39.12 2.02 13.37
C ALA A 145 40.45 2.10 12.62
N GLU A 146 40.87 3.29 12.27
CA GLU A 146 42.23 3.56 11.83
C GLU A 146 43.18 3.39 13.02
N GLU A 147 43.94 2.30 13.01
CA GLU A 147 45.10 2.15 13.90
C GLU A 147 46.28 2.95 13.35
N ASP A 148 46.59 4.00 14.09
CA ASP A 148 47.73 4.89 13.93
C ASP A 148 49.04 4.14 14.29
N HIS A 149 49.83 3.75 13.28
CA HIS A 149 51.18 3.26 13.47
C HIS A 149 52.18 4.42 13.38
N ALA A 150 52.53 4.96 14.56
CA ALA A 150 53.68 5.81 14.71
C ALA A 150 54.96 5.03 14.35
N ALA A 151 55.63 5.51 13.33
CA ALA A 151 57.01 5.09 13.01
C ALA A 151 57.98 5.78 13.96
N GLU A 152 58.70 4.99 14.76
CA GLU A 152 59.91 5.44 15.41
C GLU A 152 61.08 5.30 14.45
N GLU A 153 61.71 6.42 14.21
CA GLU A 153 63.06 6.51 13.63
C GLU A 153 64.09 6.14 14.70
N ASP A 154 65.06 5.29 14.39
CA ASP A 154 66.39 5.39 15.01
C ASP A 154 67.49 4.82 14.12
N HIS A 155 68.41 5.71 13.83
CA HIS A 155 69.89 5.72 13.66
C HIS A 155 70.64 4.46 13.22
N ALA A 156 71.42 4.59 12.16
CA ALA A 156 72.87 4.72 12.15
C ALA A 156 73.43 4.81 10.73
#